data_321cd2047b041d33bb0cc2ecd3506651
#
_entry.id   321cd2047b041d33bb0cc2ecd3506651
#
_cell.length_a   1.000
_cell.length_b   1.000
_cell.length_c   1.000
_cell.angle_alpha   90.00
_cell.angle_beta   90.00
_cell.angle_gamma   90.00
#
_symmetry.space_group_name_H-M   'P 1'
#
loop_
_entity.id
_entity.type
_entity.pdbx_description
1 polymer ?
#
loop_
_entity_poly.entity_id
_entity_poly.type
_entity_poly.pdbx_seq_one_letter_code
_entity_poly.pdbx_strand_id
1 'polypeptide(L)'
;YQLLTFYNDVKPHDKILASSGKYIYGLGTVTGNYKFDEALYYRHSKPVRWELRFWEPLDVEELSLPESLVKRVRLNRTILELERKEWELIDGTVSRVKNPFEGLTNFEGQCRAPQTEQELIILFSKLSQHLKMKIESVSTRYPDAYIRIKKGKGWATKAAEFELYSSDFESHMKDYRKDPTSCDMIICWEDNWKQKPNDLEVIELRKELEEIV
;
A
#
# COMPACT_ATOMS: atom_id res chain seq x y z
N TYR A 1 6.18 -9.72 -32.94
CA TYR A 1 6.60 -10.98 -32.27
C TYR A 1 6.07 -11.03 -30.83
N GLN A 2 6.31 -10.03 -30.01
CA GLN A 2 5.96 -10.06 -28.58
C GLN A 2 4.44 -10.07 -28.30
N LEU A 3 3.62 -9.43 -29.14
CA LEU A 3 2.18 -9.49 -29.02
C LEU A 3 1.63 -10.88 -29.32
N LEU A 4 2.23 -11.60 -30.27
CA LEU A 4 1.86 -12.99 -30.56
C LEU A 4 2.21 -13.91 -29.39
N THR A 5 3.37 -13.73 -28.77
CA THR A 5 3.76 -14.44 -27.54
C THR A 5 2.75 -14.15 -26.42
N PHE A 6 2.38 -12.88 -26.21
CA PHE A 6 1.38 -12.51 -25.22
C PHE A 6 0.01 -13.18 -25.48
N TYR A 7 -0.40 -13.21 -26.73
CA TYR A 7 -1.66 -13.82 -27.14
C TYR A 7 -1.63 -15.34 -27.01
N ASN A 8 -0.58 -15.99 -27.61
CA ASN A 8 -0.54 -17.44 -27.79
C ASN A 8 0.05 -18.19 -26.60
N ASP A 9 1.07 -17.67 -25.95
CA ASP A 9 1.91 -18.45 -25.05
C ASP A 9 1.56 -18.21 -23.58
N VAL A 10 1.16 -16.97 -23.21
CA VAL A 10 0.70 -16.68 -21.86
C VAL A 10 -0.70 -17.25 -21.64
N LYS A 11 -0.87 -18.16 -20.68
CA LYS A 11 -2.11 -18.91 -20.42
C LYS A 11 -2.71 -18.59 -19.05
N PRO A 12 -3.99 -18.85 -18.83
CA PRO A 12 -4.54 -18.90 -17.48
C PRO A 12 -3.73 -19.86 -16.60
N HIS A 13 -3.51 -19.46 -15.36
CA HIS A 13 -2.67 -20.08 -14.33
C HIS A 13 -1.16 -19.86 -14.48
N ASP A 14 -0.69 -19.20 -15.52
CA ASP A 14 0.71 -18.79 -15.58
C ASP A 14 1.01 -17.77 -14.48
N LYS A 15 2.18 -17.94 -13.87
CA LYS A 15 2.73 -16.97 -12.95
C LYS A 15 3.40 -15.84 -13.73
N ILE A 16 3.21 -14.63 -13.28
CA ILE A 16 3.80 -13.46 -13.93
C ILE A 16 4.54 -12.58 -12.93
N LEU A 17 5.64 -12.03 -13.40
CA LEU A 17 6.39 -10.97 -12.78
C LEU A 17 6.15 -9.69 -13.59
N ALA A 18 5.56 -8.67 -12.96
CA ALA A 18 5.48 -7.36 -13.55
C ALA A 18 6.76 -6.59 -13.25
N SER A 19 7.52 -6.24 -14.29
CA SER A 19 8.75 -5.47 -14.16
C SER A 19 8.92 -4.46 -15.29
N SER A 20 9.70 -3.41 -15.04
CA SER A 20 10.17 -2.46 -16.06
C SER A 20 11.67 -2.64 -16.34
N GLY A 21 12.20 -3.83 -16.12
CA GLY A 21 13.62 -4.13 -16.24
C GLY A 21 14.40 -3.77 -14.98
N LYS A 22 14.40 -2.52 -14.55
CA LYS A 22 15.06 -2.10 -13.28
C LYS A 22 14.20 -2.40 -12.04
N TYR A 23 12.89 -2.28 -12.16
CA TYR A 23 11.98 -2.32 -11.03
C TYR A 23 10.97 -3.46 -11.14
N ILE A 24 10.68 -4.13 -10.03
CA ILE A 24 9.61 -5.11 -9.88
C ILE A 24 8.41 -4.43 -9.24
N TYR A 25 7.25 -4.54 -9.88
CA TYR A 25 5.98 -3.96 -9.44
C TYR A 25 5.06 -4.98 -8.76
N GLY A 26 5.27 -6.27 -8.98
CA GLY A 26 4.46 -7.29 -8.35
C GLY A 26 4.58 -8.66 -8.97
N LEU A 27 3.99 -9.62 -8.27
CA LEU A 27 3.83 -11.01 -8.69
C LEU A 27 2.33 -11.34 -8.78
N GLY A 28 1.95 -12.12 -9.76
CA GLY A 28 0.56 -12.47 -9.95
C GLY A 28 0.35 -13.76 -10.73
N THR A 29 -0.91 -14.15 -10.86
CA THR A 29 -1.35 -15.29 -11.66
C THR A 29 -2.36 -14.83 -12.69
N VAL A 30 -2.17 -15.22 -13.94
CA VAL A 30 -3.14 -14.98 -15.01
C VAL A 30 -4.43 -15.76 -14.70
N THR A 31 -5.58 -15.06 -14.69
CA THR A 31 -6.87 -15.67 -14.33
C THR A 31 -7.81 -15.87 -15.50
N GLY A 32 -7.46 -15.40 -16.69
CA GLY A 32 -8.33 -15.53 -17.84
C GLY A 32 -7.64 -15.34 -19.18
N ASN A 33 -8.42 -15.45 -20.23
CA ASN A 33 -7.95 -15.36 -21.60
C ASN A 33 -7.64 -13.91 -22.01
N TYR A 34 -6.93 -13.78 -23.11
CA TYR A 34 -6.68 -12.52 -23.78
C TYR A 34 -7.97 -11.78 -24.13
N LYS A 35 -7.92 -10.46 -23.97
CA LYS A 35 -8.98 -9.52 -24.37
C LYS A 35 -8.36 -8.40 -25.20
N PHE A 36 -9.09 -7.99 -26.21
CA PHE A 36 -8.82 -6.77 -26.97
C PHE A 36 -9.95 -5.78 -26.69
N ASP A 37 -9.59 -4.57 -26.27
CA ASP A 37 -10.57 -3.50 -25.99
C ASP A 37 -10.02 -2.18 -26.53
N GLU A 38 -10.68 -1.62 -27.52
CA GLU A 38 -10.29 -0.38 -28.17
C GLU A 38 -10.41 0.85 -27.26
N ALA A 39 -11.25 0.79 -26.23
CA ALA A 39 -11.48 1.88 -25.28
C ALA A 39 -10.34 2.02 -24.27
N LEU A 40 -9.53 0.98 -24.11
CA LEU A 40 -8.41 1.02 -23.16
C LEU A 40 -7.14 1.62 -23.79
N TYR A 41 -6.36 2.35 -22.99
CA TYR A 41 -5.04 2.82 -23.40
C TYR A 41 -4.13 1.65 -23.84
N TYR A 42 -4.10 0.58 -23.03
CA TYR A 42 -3.48 -0.69 -23.38
C TYR A 42 -4.56 -1.64 -23.90
N ARG A 43 -4.77 -1.66 -25.21
CA ARG A 43 -5.85 -2.40 -25.88
C ARG A 43 -5.77 -3.91 -25.71
N HIS A 44 -4.59 -4.43 -25.49
CA HIS A 44 -4.31 -5.86 -25.34
C HIS A 44 -4.12 -6.19 -23.86
N SER A 45 -4.95 -7.06 -23.30
CA SER A 45 -4.94 -7.37 -21.87
C SER A 45 -5.23 -8.83 -21.59
N LYS A 46 -4.76 -9.28 -20.42
CA LYS A 46 -5.18 -10.51 -19.76
C LYS A 46 -5.45 -10.20 -18.30
N PRO A 47 -6.53 -10.72 -17.70
CA PRO A 47 -6.80 -10.50 -16.28
C PRO A 47 -5.77 -11.22 -15.42
N VAL A 48 -5.34 -10.55 -14.35
CA VAL A 48 -4.35 -11.06 -13.40
C VAL A 48 -4.88 -10.89 -11.99
N ARG A 49 -4.75 -11.95 -11.19
CA ARG A 49 -4.86 -11.85 -9.75
C ARG A 49 -3.46 -11.60 -9.20
N TRP A 50 -3.28 -10.44 -8.58
CA TRP A 50 -2.04 -10.06 -7.94
C TRP A 50 -1.93 -10.77 -6.59
N GLU A 51 -0.84 -11.48 -6.34
CA GLU A 51 -0.46 -12.05 -5.05
C GLU A 51 0.36 -11.06 -4.24
N LEU A 52 1.26 -10.34 -4.93
CA LEU A 52 2.03 -9.24 -4.37
C LEU A 52 1.97 -8.05 -5.33
N ARG A 53 1.82 -6.87 -4.81
CA ARG A 53 1.86 -5.63 -5.58
C ARG A 53 2.58 -4.56 -4.77
N PHE A 54 3.63 -4.00 -5.33
CA PHE A 54 4.42 -2.96 -4.68
C PHE A 54 4.01 -1.60 -5.22
N TRP A 55 3.68 -0.70 -4.31
CA TRP A 55 3.44 0.71 -4.64
C TRP A 55 4.77 1.41 -4.93
N GLU A 56 5.75 1.23 -4.06
CA GLU A 56 7.15 1.54 -4.33
C GLU A 56 7.79 0.30 -4.95
N PRO A 57 8.10 0.34 -6.25
CA PRO A 57 8.63 -0.82 -6.92
C PRO A 57 10.03 -1.16 -6.41
N LEU A 58 10.29 -2.45 -6.26
CA LEU A 58 11.57 -2.95 -5.75
C LEU A 58 12.65 -2.81 -6.81
N ASP A 59 13.80 -2.22 -6.47
CA ASP A 59 14.97 -2.22 -7.35
C ASP A 59 15.57 -3.62 -7.42
N VAL A 60 15.64 -4.18 -8.64
CA VAL A 60 16.16 -5.54 -8.87
C VAL A 60 17.61 -5.69 -8.42
N GLU A 61 18.40 -4.61 -8.45
CA GLU A 61 19.81 -4.62 -8.03
C GLU A 61 19.98 -4.68 -6.51
N GLU A 62 18.99 -4.20 -5.76
CA GLU A 62 19.00 -4.26 -4.29
C GLU A 62 18.51 -5.61 -3.76
N LEU A 63 17.92 -6.44 -4.63
CA LEU A 63 17.49 -7.78 -4.26
C LEU A 63 18.68 -8.74 -4.27
N SER A 64 18.72 -9.64 -3.28
CA SER A 64 19.74 -10.70 -3.18
C SER A 64 19.52 -11.80 -4.24
N LEU A 65 19.47 -11.42 -5.52
CA LEU A 65 19.34 -12.33 -6.66
C LEU A 65 20.70 -12.58 -7.33
N PRO A 66 20.90 -13.76 -7.96
CA PRO A 66 22.08 -14.01 -8.76
C PRO A 66 22.25 -12.98 -9.89
N GLU A 67 23.47 -12.52 -10.13
CA GLU A 67 23.76 -11.49 -11.15
C GLU A 67 23.25 -11.85 -12.55
N SER A 68 23.32 -13.14 -12.91
CA SER A 68 22.80 -13.65 -14.18
C SER A 68 21.29 -13.44 -14.31
N LEU A 69 20.56 -13.63 -13.21
CA LEU A 69 19.11 -13.45 -13.17
C LEU A 69 18.74 -11.96 -13.18
N VAL A 70 19.47 -11.12 -12.43
CA VAL A 70 19.34 -9.66 -12.48
C VAL A 70 19.51 -9.15 -13.92
N LYS A 71 20.58 -9.56 -14.60
CA LYS A 71 20.81 -9.21 -16.00
C LYS A 71 19.67 -9.66 -16.92
N ARG A 72 19.12 -10.85 -16.67
CA ARG A 72 18.02 -11.40 -17.46
C ARG A 72 16.71 -10.64 -17.25
N VAL A 73 16.35 -10.32 -16.02
CA VAL A 73 15.16 -9.52 -15.69
C VAL A 73 15.26 -8.11 -16.25
N ARG A 74 16.47 -7.55 -16.31
CA ARG A 74 16.74 -6.22 -16.87
C ARG A 74 16.74 -6.15 -18.40
N LEU A 75 16.61 -7.28 -19.10
CA LEU A 75 16.45 -7.24 -20.55
C LEU A 75 15.22 -6.42 -20.92
N ASN A 76 15.41 -5.46 -21.82
CA ASN A 76 14.33 -4.61 -22.32
C ASN A 76 13.42 -5.39 -23.30
N ARG A 77 12.68 -6.34 -22.76
CA ARG A 77 11.69 -7.15 -23.47
C ARG A 77 10.34 -7.02 -22.81
N THR A 78 9.30 -6.90 -23.61
CA THR A 78 7.93 -6.80 -23.12
C THR A 78 7.48 -8.10 -22.42
N ILE A 79 7.94 -9.25 -22.91
CA ILE A 79 7.67 -10.57 -22.36
C ILE A 79 8.94 -11.38 -22.37
N LEU A 80 9.28 -11.97 -21.27
CA LEU A 80 10.40 -12.88 -21.07
C LEU A 80 9.90 -14.11 -20.33
N GLU A 81 10.14 -15.28 -20.87
CA GLU A 81 9.90 -16.53 -20.18
C GLU A 81 11.00 -16.78 -19.15
N LEU A 82 10.61 -17.07 -17.91
CA LEU A 82 11.49 -17.47 -16.83
C LEU A 82 11.44 -18.99 -16.63
N GLU A 83 12.59 -19.58 -16.37
CA GLU A 83 12.62 -20.97 -15.95
C GLU A 83 12.04 -21.12 -14.54
N ARG A 84 11.53 -22.32 -14.22
CA ARG A 84 10.94 -22.59 -12.91
C ARG A 84 11.87 -22.24 -11.75
N LYS A 85 13.16 -22.55 -11.86
CA LYS A 85 14.16 -22.24 -10.83
C LYS A 85 14.38 -20.74 -10.67
N GLU A 86 14.35 -19.99 -11.76
CA GLU A 86 14.46 -18.54 -11.76
C GLU A 86 13.24 -17.91 -11.09
N TRP A 87 12.05 -18.42 -11.40
CA TRP A 87 10.82 -18.01 -10.75
C TRP A 87 10.88 -18.25 -9.22
N GLU A 88 11.25 -19.46 -8.80
CA GLU A 88 11.35 -19.85 -7.38
C GLU A 88 12.34 -18.94 -6.61
N LEU A 89 13.44 -18.53 -7.24
CA LEU A 89 14.40 -17.58 -6.65
C LEU A 89 13.79 -16.17 -6.52
N ILE A 90 13.13 -15.68 -7.56
CA ILE A 90 12.48 -14.36 -7.55
C ILE A 90 11.37 -14.36 -6.51
N ASP A 91 10.45 -15.32 -6.57
CA ASP A 91 9.31 -15.42 -5.65
C ASP A 91 9.78 -15.52 -4.20
N GLY A 92 10.74 -16.41 -3.91
CA GLY A 92 11.31 -16.56 -2.57
C GLY A 92 12.08 -15.32 -2.07
N THR A 93 12.64 -14.50 -2.95
CA THR A 93 13.34 -13.26 -2.57
C THR A 93 12.35 -12.12 -2.40
N VAL A 94 11.46 -11.92 -3.35
CA VAL A 94 10.48 -10.84 -3.38
C VAL A 94 9.44 -11.01 -2.26
N SER A 95 9.03 -12.24 -1.98
CA SER A 95 8.07 -12.54 -0.88
C SER A 95 8.67 -12.31 0.52
N ARG A 96 10.00 -12.24 0.64
CA ARG A 96 10.67 -11.88 1.92
C ARG A 96 10.82 -10.39 2.13
N VAL A 97 10.71 -9.59 1.07
CA VAL A 97 10.68 -8.15 1.22
C VAL A 97 9.39 -7.84 1.97
N LYS A 98 9.50 -7.41 3.21
CA LYS A 98 8.33 -6.96 3.99
C LYS A 98 7.65 -5.88 3.19
N ASN A 99 6.49 -6.22 2.63
CA ASN A 99 5.56 -5.21 2.19
C ASN A 99 5.15 -4.47 3.47
N PRO A 100 5.47 -3.19 3.66
CA PRO A 100 5.05 -2.45 4.84
C PRO A 100 3.53 -2.45 5.00
N PHE A 101 2.82 -2.93 3.99
CA PHE A 101 1.37 -3.02 3.90
C PHE A 101 0.83 -4.47 3.96
N GLU A 102 1.65 -5.47 4.36
CA GLU A 102 1.16 -6.82 4.65
C GLU A 102 0.30 -6.79 5.91
N GLY A 103 -0.89 -7.34 5.80
CA GLY A 103 -1.72 -7.65 6.96
C GLY A 103 -3.17 -7.22 6.88
N LEU A 104 -3.57 -6.36 5.95
CA LEU A 104 -4.98 -6.01 5.80
C LEU A 104 -5.64 -6.90 4.76
N THR A 105 -6.29 -7.95 5.19
CA THR A 105 -7.11 -8.81 4.34
C THR A 105 -8.58 -8.57 4.63
N ASN A 106 -9.29 -7.92 3.70
CA ASN A 106 -10.77 -7.84 3.68
C ASN A 106 -11.44 -7.29 4.94
N PHE A 107 -10.91 -6.24 5.54
CA PHE A 107 -11.64 -5.57 6.59
C PHE A 107 -12.72 -4.65 5.99
N GLU A 108 -13.97 -5.01 6.18
CA GLU A 108 -15.15 -4.26 5.71
C GLU A 108 -15.04 -3.72 4.27
N GLY A 109 -14.55 -4.56 3.35
CA GLY A 109 -14.39 -4.21 1.94
C GLY A 109 -13.10 -3.46 1.59
N GLN A 110 -12.22 -3.21 2.54
CA GLN A 110 -10.87 -2.74 2.27
C GLN A 110 -9.92 -3.93 2.20
N CYS A 111 -9.40 -4.21 1.01
CA CYS A 111 -8.65 -5.45 0.74
C CYS A 111 -7.14 -5.32 0.94
N ARG A 112 -6.64 -4.14 1.30
CA ARG A 112 -5.22 -3.88 1.57
C ARG A 112 -5.03 -2.76 2.57
N ALA A 113 -3.85 -2.68 3.16
CA ALA A 113 -3.45 -1.57 4.00
C ALA A 113 -3.53 -0.23 3.25
N PRO A 114 -3.82 0.87 3.94
CA PRO A 114 -3.88 2.19 3.33
C PRO A 114 -2.50 2.59 2.78
N GLN A 115 -2.51 3.21 1.61
CA GLN A 115 -1.32 3.71 0.92
C GLN A 115 -1.37 5.22 0.70
N THR A 116 -2.47 5.83 1.10
CA THR A 116 -2.69 7.28 1.08
C THR A 116 -3.44 7.69 2.33
N GLU A 117 -3.32 8.96 2.71
CA GLU A 117 -4.09 9.54 3.81
C GLU A 117 -5.60 9.39 3.60
N GLN A 118 -6.08 9.50 2.36
CA GLN A 118 -7.50 9.29 2.03
C GLN A 118 -7.94 7.86 2.31
N GLU A 119 -7.13 6.87 1.95
CA GLU A 119 -7.42 5.46 2.28
C GLU A 119 -7.36 5.21 3.80
N LEU A 120 -6.47 5.91 4.50
CA LEU A 120 -6.38 5.87 5.96
C LEU A 120 -7.65 6.46 6.62
N ILE A 121 -8.17 7.58 6.11
CA ILE A 121 -9.44 8.17 6.57
C ILE A 121 -10.59 7.19 6.35
N ILE A 122 -10.64 6.50 5.20
CA ILE A 122 -11.66 5.48 4.93
C ILE A 122 -11.56 4.33 5.94
N LEU A 123 -10.35 3.84 6.22
CA LEU A 123 -10.13 2.80 7.21
C LEU A 123 -10.56 3.26 8.61
N PHE A 124 -10.11 4.45 9.02
CA PHE A 124 -10.53 5.02 10.30
C PHE A 124 -12.05 5.15 10.42
N SER A 125 -12.73 5.56 9.35
CA SER A 125 -14.18 5.68 9.37
C SER A 125 -14.88 4.36 9.71
N LYS A 126 -14.34 3.24 9.25
CA LYS A 126 -14.83 1.89 9.53
C LYS A 126 -14.50 1.45 10.95
N LEU A 127 -13.29 1.77 11.44
CA LEU A 127 -12.83 1.46 12.79
C LEU A 127 -13.42 2.38 13.86
N SER A 128 -13.94 3.54 13.48
CA SER A 128 -14.32 4.61 14.40
C SER A 128 -15.31 4.17 15.51
N GLN A 129 -16.24 3.27 15.19
CA GLN A 129 -17.19 2.74 16.18
C GLN A 129 -16.49 1.85 17.21
N HIS A 130 -15.55 1.02 16.80
CA HIS A 130 -14.74 0.16 17.67
C HIS A 130 -13.85 1.00 18.58
N LEU A 131 -13.28 2.07 18.05
CA LEU A 131 -12.48 3.05 18.79
C LEU A 131 -13.31 3.97 19.68
N LYS A 132 -14.64 3.86 19.66
CA LYS A 132 -15.58 4.76 20.37
C LYS A 132 -15.39 6.22 19.98
N MET A 133 -15.11 6.45 18.70
CA MET A 133 -14.88 7.75 18.08
C MET A 133 -15.92 8.04 17.00
N LYS A 134 -16.03 9.30 16.61
CA LYS A 134 -16.88 9.75 15.50
C LYS A 134 -16.16 10.82 14.70
N ILE A 135 -16.26 10.77 13.40
CA ILE A 135 -15.80 11.85 12.53
C ILE A 135 -16.84 12.97 12.58
N GLU A 136 -16.45 14.15 13.03
CA GLU A 136 -17.28 15.35 13.00
C GLU A 136 -17.18 16.05 11.65
N SER A 137 -15.95 16.21 11.13
CA SER A 137 -15.69 16.74 9.82
C SER A 137 -14.32 16.28 9.27
N VAL A 138 -14.20 16.28 7.96
CA VAL A 138 -12.93 16.07 7.23
C VAL A 138 -12.67 17.31 6.37
N SER A 139 -11.43 17.75 6.31
CA SER A 139 -10.98 18.94 5.61
C SER A 139 -9.86 18.58 4.63
N THR A 140 -9.69 19.43 3.62
CA THR A 140 -8.48 19.42 2.76
C THR A 140 -7.43 20.43 3.24
N ARG A 141 -7.65 21.03 4.40
CA ARG A 141 -6.75 22.00 5.04
C ARG A 141 -6.45 21.51 6.44
N TYR A 142 -5.32 21.92 6.95
CA TYR A 142 -4.92 21.65 8.32
C TYR A 142 -5.91 22.21 9.36
N PRO A 143 -6.33 21.45 10.38
CA PRO A 143 -6.14 20.01 10.52
C PRO A 143 -7.04 19.21 9.55
N ASP A 144 -6.63 17.98 9.24
CA ASP A 144 -7.34 17.09 8.30
C ASP A 144 -8.76 16.76 8.76
N ALA A 145 -8.97 16.64 10.06
CA ALA A 145 -10.28 16.31 10.59
C ALA A 145 -10.52 16.84 12.02
N TYR A 146 -11.81 16.91 12.38
CA TYR A 146 -12.24 17.01 13.77
C TYR A 146 -12.90 15.70 14.16
N ILE A 147 -12.39 15.10 15.26
CA ILE A 147 -12.81 13.79 15.76
C ILE A 147 -13.45 13.95 17.14
N ARG A 148 -14.63 13.37 17.30
CA ARG A 148 -15.30 13.32 18.61
C ARG A 148 -14.92 12.03 19.32
N ILE A 149 -14.35 12.17 20.51
CA ILE A 149 -13.93 11.07 21.37
C ILE A 149 -14.90 10.99 22.56
N LYS A 150 -15.31 9.78 22.91
CA LYS A 150 -16.18 9.57 24.05
C LYS A 150 -15.41 9.81 25.35
N LYS A 151 -15.86 10.77 26.16
CA LYS A 151 -15.26 11.11 27.45
C LYS A 151 -16.31 11.05 28.57
N GLY A 152 -16.33 9.96 29.31
CA GLY A 152 -17.36 9.70 30.31
C GLY A 152 -18.76 9.63 29.69
N LYS A 153 -19.69 10.49 30.14
CA LYS A 153 -21.04 10.59 29.59
C LYS A 153 -21.15 11.52 28.38
N GLY A 154 -20.09 12.26 28.06
CA GLY A 154 -20.06 13.26 26.97
C GLY A 154 -19.14 12.89 25.82
N TRP A 155 -18.94 13.86 24.93
CA TRP A 155 -18.04 13.81 23.79
C TRP A 155 -17.13 15.05 23.82
N ALA A 156 -15.87 14.87 23.55
CA ALA A 156 -14.92 15.95 23.33
C ALA A 156 -14.49 15.93 21.85
N THR A 157 -14.37 17.11 21.25
CA THR A 157 -13.86 17.26 19.89
C THR A 157 -12.37 17.51 19.97
N LYS A 158 -11.60 16.82 19.12
CA LYS A 158 -10.16 16.94 18.94
C LYS A 158 -9.83 17.19 17.49
N ALA A 159 -8.83 18.04 17.24
CA ALA A 159 -8.22 18.23 15.95
C ALA A 159 -7.28 17.07 15.64
N ALA A 160 -7.40 16.46 14.47
CA ALA A 160 -6.65 15.28 14.09
C ALA A 160 -5.96 15.44 12.73
N GLU A 161 -4.75 14.92 12.60
CA GLU A 161 -4.06 14.73 11.33
C GLU A 161 -3.98 13.24 11.00
N PHE A 162 -4.02 12.94 9.70
CA PHE A 162 -3.89 11.58 9.17
C PHE A 162 -2.56 11.43 8.46
N GLU A 163 -1.72 10.50 8.91
CA GLU A 163 -0.41 10.25 8.35
C GLU A 163 -0.19 8.75 8.14
N LEU A 164 0.47 8.34 7.07
CA LEU A 164 0.80 6.93 6.93
C LEU A 164 1.81 6.50 8.01
N TYR A 165 2.79 7.33 8.27
CA TYR A 165 3.76 7.16 9.36
C TYR A 165 3.66 8.35 10.30
N SER A 166 3.61 8.11 11.60
CA SER A 166 3.50 9.20 12.57
C SER A 166 4.66 10.22 12.49
N SER A 167 5.84 9.79 12.03
CA SER A 167 7.02 10.66 11.81
C SER A 167 6.82 11.67 10.68
N ASP A 168 5.90 11.44 9.74
CA ASP A 168 5.69 12.33 8.59
C ASP A 168 5.09 13.66 9.07
N PHE A 169 4.32 13.64 10.14
CA PHE A 169 3.80 14.84 10.77
C PHE A 169 4.92 15.82 11.19
N GLU A 170 6.05 15.32 11.71
CA GLU A 170 7.20 16.17 12.05
C GLU A 170 7.76 16.91 10.83
N SER A 171 7.84 16.22 9.71
CA SER A 171 8.29 16.79 8.43
C SER A 171 7.31 17.83 7.93
N HIS A 172 6.02 17.54 7.96
CA HIS A 172 4.96 18.45 7.54
C HIS A 172 4.87 19.71 8.40
N MET A 173 5.12 19.61 9.71
CA MET A 173 5.22 20.80 10.57
C MET A 173 6.35 21.74 10.16
N LYS A 174 7.51 21.18 9.83
CA LYS A 174 8.69 21.96 9.42
C LYS A 174 8.51 22.62 8.04
N ASP A 175 7.98 21.86 7.08
CA ASP A 175 7.89 22.26 5.69
C ASP A 175 6.72 23.21 5.41
N TYR A 176 5.58 22.97 6.04
CA TYR A 176 4.34 23.72 5.79
C TYR A 176 3.98 24.74 6.85
N ARG A 177 4.87 24.97 7.83
CA ARG A 177 4.63 25.90 8.96
C ARG A 177 3.31 25.63 9.67
N LYS A 178 2.89 24.38 9.76
CA LYS A 178 1.71 23.98 10.53
C LYS A 178 1.98 24.25 12.01
N ASP A 179 1.01 24.83 12.70
CA ASP A 179 1.11 25.04 14.15
C ASP A 179 0.84 23.73 14.90
N PRO A 180 1.85 23.11 15.52
CA PRO A 180 1.67 21.85 16.21
C PRO A 180 0.67 21.93 17.38
N THR A 181 0.47 23.12 17.93
CA THR A 181 -0.50 23.33 19.04
C THR A 181 -1.95 23.27 18.57
N SER A 182 -2.18 23.30 17.26
CA SER A 182 -3.51 23.20 16.65
C SER A 182 -3.91 21.77 16.30
N CYS A 183 -3.08 20.77 16.64
CA CYS A 183 -3.37 19.35 16.46
C CYS A 183 -3.33 18.65 17.82
N ASP A 184 -4.41 17.98 18.17
CA ASP A 184 -4.54 17.24 19.44
C ASP A 184 -4.11 15.78 19.31
N MET A 185 -4.16 15.22 18.08
CA MET A 185 -3.89 13.82 17.85
C MET A 185 -3.46 13.52 16.42
N ILE A 186 -2.67 12.46 16.26
CA ILE A 186 -2.33 11.85 14.97
C ILE A 186 -3.03 10.51 14.88
N ILE A 187 -3.66 10.25 13.74
CA ILE A 187 -4.19 8.96 13.37
C ILE A 187 -3.31 8.43 12.24
N CYS A 188 -2.53 7.38 12.51
CA CYS A 188 -1.58 6.85 11.54
C CYS A 188 -1.79 5.37 11.26
N TRP A 189 -1.22 4.90 10.14
CA TRP A 189 -1.15 3.48 9.88
C TRP A 189 -0.11 2.81 10.78
N GLU A 190 1.10 3.40 10.88
CA GLU A 190 2.20 2.90 11.71
C GLU A 190 2.81 4.02 12.56
N ASP A 191 2.93 3.80 13.86
CA ASP A 191 3.58 4.72 14.79
C ASP A 191 5.08 4.44 14.88
N ASN A 192 5.86 5.14 14.05
CA ASN A 192 7.32 5.03 13.99
C ASN A 192 8.05 6.24 14.61
N TRP A 193 7.34 7.23 15.16
CA TRP A 193 7.95 8.45 15.71
C TRP A 193 8.45 8.28 17.14
N LYS A 194 9.76 8.09 17.30
CA LYS A 194 10.39 7.81 18.60
C LYS A 194 10.47 9.02 19.55
N GLN A 195 10.52 10.23 19.02
CA GLN A 195 10.71 11.48 19.78
C GLN A 195 9.50 12.40 19.73
N LYS A 196 8.31 11.81 19.70
CA LYS A 196 7.06 12.56 19.67
C LYS A 196 6.83 13.35 20.97
N PRO A 197 6.17 14.52 20.90
CA PRO A 197 5.74 15.27 22.08
C PRO A 197 4.87 14.41 23.01
N ASN A 198 5.05 14.55 24.33
CA ASN A 198 4.33 13.74 25.32
C ASN A 198 2.83 14.04 25.39
N ASP A 199 2.41 15.22 24.95
CA ASP A 199 1.03 15.71 24.95
C ASP A 199 0.28 15.41 23.65
N LEU A 200 0.96 14.90 22.62
CA LEU A 200 0.37 14.53 21.37
C LEU A 200 -0.09 13.07 21.39
N GLU A 201 -1.39 12.86 21.29
CA GLU A 201 -1.97 11.53 21.21
C GLU A 201 -1.73 10.92 19.82
N VAL A 202 -1.28 9.65 19.77
CA VAL A 202 -1.10 8.93 18.50
C VAL A 202 -1.90 7.65 18.54
N ILE A 203 -2.72 7.43 17.50
CA ILE A 203 -3.51 6.22 17.29
C ILE A 203 -2.96 5.48 16.08
N GLU A 204 -2.44 4.28 16.30
CA GLU A 204 -1.92 3.40 15.25
C GLU A 204 -3.01 2.43 14.80
N LEU A 205 -3.61 2.69 13.63
CA LEU A 205 -4.74 1.89 13.14
C LEU A 205 -4.37 0.44 12.83
N ARG A 206 -3.12 0.18 12.51
CA ARG A 206 -2.63 -1.19 12.30
C ARG A 206 -2.79 -2.04 13.56
N LYS A 207 -2.39 -1.53 14.72
CA LYS A 207 -2.53 -2.23 16.01
C LYS A 207 -4.00 -2.39 16.39
N GLU A 208 -4.77 -1.31 16.25
CA GLU A 208 -6.20 -1.36 16.57
C GLU A 208 -6.94 -2.39 15.71
N LEU A 209 -6.55 -2.54 14.45
CA LEU A 209 -7.11 -3.54 13.56
C LEU A 209 -6.71 -4.97 13.96
N GLU A 210 -5.45 -5.20 14.36
CA GLU A 210 -4.95 -6.50 14.81
C GLU A 210 -5.70 -6.99 16.08
N GLU A 211 -6.25 -6.07 16.88
CA GLU A 211 -7.05 -6.42 18.06
C GLU A 211 -8.51 -6.78 17.73
N ILE A 212 -8.98 -6.43 16.54
CA ILE A 212 -10.39 -6.61 16.12
C ILE A 212 -10.56 -7.84 15.21
N VAL A 213 -9.53 -8.18 14.45
CA VAL A 213 -9.52 -9.29 13.48
C VAL A 213 -8.84 -10.51 14.06
#